data_e78914402c5dfdaa3eea001d6074a17b
#
_entry.id   e78914402c5dfdaa3eea001d6074a17b
#
_cell.length_a   1.000
_cell.length_b   1.000
_cell.length_c   1.000
_cell.angle_alpha   90.00
_cell.angle_beta   90.00
_cell.angle_gamma   90.00
#
_symmetry.space_group_name_H-M   'P 1'
#
loop_
_entity.id
_entity.type
_entity.pdbx_description
1 polymer ?
#
loop_
_entity_poly.entity_id
_entity_poly.type
_entity_poly.pdbx_seq_one_letter_code
_entity_poly.pdbx_strand_id
1 'polypeptide(L)'
;MNTGAVMSFLAVDLLLVCVPGADWAYAIAAGLRGRSVVPAVAGLVAGYAGHTALAAAGLAVVVAGSPGLLTALTVAGAGYLVRLGWGVLRRPAAPGAASGRAADASVARVFLRGAGISGLNPKGLLLYLSVLPQFLDTRGARLPVAAQTAVLGLGHMVCCAAVYLTVGVLARAVLAARPAAARAVTRTSGAAMLGIGAFLLVERLATL
;
A
#
# COMPACT_ATOMS: atom_id res chain seq x y z
N MET A 1 12.76 -22.51 -6.65
CA MET A 1 11.42 -22.08 -6.26
C MET A 1 10.40 -22.89 -7.05
N ASN A 2 9.41 -23.48 -6.41
CA ASN A 2 8.37 -24.28 -7.05
C ASN A 2 7.28 -23.36 -7.60
N THR A 3 6.75 -23.64 -8.79
CA THR A 3 5.62 -22.90 -9.39
C THR A 3 4.39 -22.87 -8.48
N GLY A 4 4.14 -23.96 -7.74
CA GLY A 4 3.06 -24.02 -6.74
C GLY A 4 3.20 -22.98 -5.63
N ALA A 5 4.41 -22.75 -5.12
CA ALA A 5 4.65 -21.73 -4.09
C ALA A 5 4.39 -20.32 -4.62
N VAL A 6 4.79 -20.04 -5.88
CA VAL A 6 4.50 -18.75 -6.52
C VAL A 6 3.00 -18.52 -6.67
N MET A 7 2.27 -19.52 -7.18
CA MET A 7 0.82 -19.41 -7.37
C MET A 7 0.08 -19.26 -6.05
N SER A 8 0.49 -19.99 -5.02
CA SER A 8 -0.08 -19.88 -3.67
C SER A 8 0.19 -18.51 -3.06
N PHE A 9 1.41 -17.98 -3.22
CA PHE A 9 1.74 -16.62 -2.80
C PHE A 9 0.85 -15.60 -3.51
N LEU A 10 0.74 -15.66 -4.85
CA LEU A 10 -0.05 -14.71 -5.63
C LEU A 10 -1.54 -14.78 -5.26
N ALA A 11 -2.08 -15.95 -4.94
CA ALA A 11 -3.45 -16.09 -4.48
C ALA A 11 -3.69 -15.39 -3.14
N VAL A 12 -2.81 -15.63 -2.15
CA VAL A 12 -2.87 -14.95 -0.84
C VAL A 12 -2.63 -13.44 -0.99
N ASP A 13 -1.65 -13.06 -1.80
CA ASP A 13 -1.31 -11.68 -2.10
C ASP A 13 -2.49 -10.92 -2.72
N LEU A 14 -3.13 -11.49 -3.73
CA LEU A 14 -4.28 -10.89 -4.38
C LEU A 14 -5.44 -10.67 -3.38
N LEU A 15 -5.71 -11.63 -2.50
CA LEU A 15 -6.70 -11.45 -1.43
C LEU A 15 -6.33 -10.27 -0.53
N LEU A 16 -5.06 -10.17 -0.12
CA LEU A 16 -4.58 -9.05 0.69
C LEU A 16 -4.66 -7.72 -0.06
N VAL A 17 -4.24 -7.67 -1.33
CA VAL A 17 -4.28 -6.44 -2.15
C VAL A 17 -5.73 -5.98 -2.34
N CYS A 18 -6.69 -6.90 -2.48
CA CYS A 18 -8.11 -6.58 -2.60
C CYS A 18 -8.75 -6.05 -1.31
N VAL A 19 -8.11 -6.20 -0.15
CA VAL A 19 -8.60 -5.57 1.09
C VAL A 19 -8.40 -4.05 1.02
N PRO A 20 -9.46 -3.24 1.12
CA PRO A 20 -9.35 -1.78 1.10
C PRO A 20 -8.43 -1.24 2.19
N GLY A 21 -7.63 -0.22 1.85
CA GLY A 21 -6.68 0.40 2.77
C GLY A 21 -6.17 1.74 2.23
N ALA A 22 -4.99 2.16 2.69
CA ALA A 22 -4.37 3.43 2.32
C ALA A 22 -4.16 3.58 0.80
N ASP A 23 -3.68 2.51 0.16
CA ASP A 23 -3.39 2.49 -1.28
C ASP A 23 -4.67 2.62 -2.10
N TRP A 24 -5.73 1.91 -1.70
CA TRP A 24 -7.06 2.02 -2.31
C TRP A 24 -7.60 3.45 -2.21
N ALA A 25 -7.56 4.03 -1.01
CA ALA A 25 -8.02 5.40 -0.79
C ALA A 25 -7.24 6.40 -1.67
N TYR A 26 -5.94 6.18 -1.83
CA TYR A 26 -5.11 7.04 -2.66
C TYR A 26 -5.41 6.87 -4.16
N ALA A 27 -5.57 5.64 -4.65
CA ALA A 27 -5.94 5.34 -6.04
C ALA A 27 -7.32 5.91 -6.39
N ILE A 28 -8.32 5.74 -5.50
CA ILE A 28 -9.66 6.32 -5.64
C ILE A 28 -9.57 7.85 -5.71
N ALA A 29 -8.86 8.46 -4.76
CA ALA A 29 -8.69 9.92 -4.72
C ALA A 29 -8.00 10.45 -5.98
N ALA A 30 -7.05 9.71 -6.57
CA ALA A 30 -6.41 10.06 -7.84
C ALA A 30 -7.41 9.98 -9.00
N GLY A 31 -8.21 8.91 -9.08
CA GLY A 31 -9.26 8.75 -10.08
C GLY A 31 -10.29 9.87 -10.06
N LEU A 32 -10.76 10.25 -8.86
CA LEU A 32 -11.77 11.31 -8.68
C LEU A 32 -11.28 12.70 -9.05
N ARG A 33 -9.95 12.94 -9.09
CA ARG A 33 -9.37 14.22 -9.52
C ARG A 33 -9.42 14.47 -11.02
N GLY A 34 -9.94 13.54 -11.81
CA GLY A 34 -10.07 13.69 -13.26
C GLY A 34 -8.77 13.66 -14.06
N ARG A 35 -7.63 13.39 -13.40
CA ARG A 35 -6.30 13.26 -14.02
C ARG A 35 -5.93 11.77 -14.19
N SER A 36 -4.79 11.51 -14.83
CA SER A 36 -4.27 10.15 -14.93
C SER A 36 -4.02 9.55 -13.55
N VAL A 37 -4.47 8.32 -13.34
CA VAL A 37 -4.23 7.54 -12.13
C VAL A 37 -2.79 6.97 -12.12
N VAL A 38 -2.16 6.89 -13.29
CA VAL A 38 -0.86 6.24 -13.48
C VAL A 38 0.23 6.78 -12.55
N PRO A 39 0.45 8.10 -12.40
CA PRO A 39 1.50 8.59 -11.50
C PRO A 39 1.28 8.21 -10.03
N ALA A 40 0.01 8.16 -9.61
CA ALA A 40 -0.33 7.76 -8.25
C ALA A 40 -0.02 6.29 -8.01
N VAL A 41 -0.45 5.42 -8.94
CA VAL A 41 -0.20 3.97 -8.85
C VAL A 41 1.28 3.65 -9.04
N ALA A 42 1.97 4.31 -9.96
CA ALA A 42 3.41 4.16 -10.11
C ALA A 42 4.16 4.51 -8.81
N GLY A 43 3.74 5.55 -8.10
CA GLY A 43 4.26 5.88 -6.78
C GLY A 43 4.00 4.76 -5.76
N LEU A 44 2.78 4.25 -5.68
CA LEU A 44 2.44 3.12 -4.79
C LEU A 44 3.34 1.91 -5.07
N VAL A 45 3.49 1.54 -6.34
CA VAL A 45 4.35 0.43 -6.77
C VAL A 45 5.82 0.69 -6.43
N ALA A 46 6.31 1.94 -6.56
CA ALA A 46 7.67 2.30 -6.18
C ALA A 46 7.93 2.12 -4.67
N GLY A 47 6.95 2.39 -3.82
CA GLY A 47 7.05 2.09 -2.38
C GLY A 47 7.25 0.59 -2.12
N TYR A 48 6.52 -0.27 -2.83
CA TYR A 48 6.69 -1.72 -2.75
C TYR A 48 7.98 -2.22 -3.40
N ALA A 49 8.48 -1.55 -4.44
CA ALA A 49 9.81 -1.82 -4.98
C ALA A 49 10.91 -1.58 -3.92
N GLY A 50 10.76 -0.53 -3.11
CA GLY A 50 11.61 -0.30 -1.95
C GLY A 50 11.57 -1.45 -0.94
N HIS A 51 10.39 -1.92 -0.55
CA HIS A 51 10.23 -3.09 0.33
C HIS A 51 10.86 -4.35 -0.27
N THR A 52 10.65 -4.60 -1.58
CA THR A 52 11.25 -5.74 -2.28
C THR A 52 12.77 -5.68 -2.24
N ALA A 53 13.35 -4.52 -2.54
CA ALA A 53 14.80 -4.34 -2.53
C ALA A 53 15.39 -4.55 -1.12
N LEU A 54 14.75 -3.98 -0.09
CA LEU A 54 15.16 -4.15 1.31
C LEU A 54 15.07 -5.61 1.76
N ALA A 55 13.97 -6.29 1.41
CA ALA A 55 13.77 -7.70 1.76
C ALA A 55 14.78 -8.61 1.04
N ALA A 56 15.03 -8.36 -0.26
CA ALA A 56 16.01 -9.11 -1.04
C ALA A 56 17.46 -8.90 -0.54
N ALA A 57 17.77 -7.71 -0.02
CA ALA A 57 19.05 -7.42 0.62
C ALA A 57 19.20 -8.08 2.00
N GLY A 58 18.22 -8.84 2.48
CA GLY A 58 18.25 -9.49 3.79
C GLY A 58 17.87 -8.58 4.96
N LEU A 59 17.54 -7.33 4.71
CA LEU A 59 17.20 -6.37 5.76
C LEU A 59 15.92 -6.79 6.53
N ALA A 60 15.04 -7.56 5.89
CA ALA A 60 13.87 -8.13 6.54
C ALA A 60 14.22 -9.03 7.74
N VAL A 61 15.31 -9.81 7.64
CA VAL A 61 15.81 -10.65 8.74
C VAL A 61 16.38 -9.80 9.87
N VAL A 62 17.10 -8.73 9.53
CA VAL A 62 17.67 -7.79 10.52
C VAL A 62 16.56 -7.04 11.25
N VAL A 63 15.53 -6.58 10.54
CA VAL A 63 14.38 -5.89 11.14
C VAL A 63 13.57 -6.82 12.04
N ALA A 64 13.33 -8.07 11.60
CA ALA A 64 12.64 -9.08 12.41
C ALA A 64 13.43 -9.46 13.66
N GLY A 65 14.79 -9.45 13.59
CA GLY A 65 15.68 -9.71 14.71
C GLY A 65 15.88 -8.50 15.65
N SER A 66 15.34 -7.32 15.30
CA SER A 66 15.47 -6.10 16.10
C SER A 66 14.12 -5.56 16.55
N PRO A 67 13.63 -5.92 17.74
CA PRO A 67 12.32 -5.49 18.24
C PRO A 67 12.14 -3.97 18.26
N GLY A 68 13.21 -3.22 18.58
CA GLY A 68 13.19 -1.76 18.60
C GLY A 68 13.00 -1.15 17.22
N LEU A 69 13.69 -1.67 16.20
CA LEU A 69 13.55 -1.21 14.82
C LEU A 69 12.16 -1.54 14.26
N LEU A 70 11.68 -2.74 14.52
CA LEU A 70 10.32 -3.13 14.13
C LEU A 70 9.27 -2.21 14.79
N THR A 71 9.45 -1.89 16.09
CA THR A 71 8.59 -0.95 16.81
C THR A 71 8.61 0.42 16.16
N ALA A 72 9.78 0.97 15.89
CA ALA A 72 9.92 2.29 15.29
C ALA A 72 9.23 2.38 13.91
N LEU A 73 9.42 1.36 13.06
CA LEU A 73 8.77 1.29 11.75
C LEU A 73 7.25 1.15 11.86
N THR A 74 6.76 0.31 12.77
CA THR A 74 5.32 0.13 12.99
C THR A 74 4.68 1.41 13.50
N VAL A 75 5.27 2.08 14.47
CA VAL A 75 4.77 3.35 15.02
C VAL A 75 4.77 4.47 13.97
N ALA A 76 5.87 4.59 13.20
CA ALA A 76 5.97 5.57 12.12
C ALA A 76 4.90 5.33 11.03
N GLY A 77 4.73 4.09 10.58
CA GLY A 77 3.73 3.70 9.58
C GLY A 77 2.31 3.91 10.07
N ALA A 78 2.01 3.47 11.29
CA ALA A 78 0.70 3.62 11.90
C ALA A 78 0.34 5.10 12.15
N GLY A 79 1.29 5.90 12.65
CA GLY A 79 1.13 7.35 12.81
C GLY A 79 0.89 8.06 11.47
N TYR A 80 1.59 7.61 10.42
CA TYR A 80 1.37 8.12 9.07
C TYR A 80 -0.04 7.79 8.54
N LEU A 81 -0.54 6.55 8.78
CA LEU A 81 -1.92 6.16 8.45
C LEU A 81 -2.97 7.00 9.18
N VAL A 82 -2.79 7.21 10.48
CA VAL A 82 -3.69 8.07 11.29
C VAL A 82 -3.74 9.48 10.69
N ARG A 83 -2.58 10.07 10.40
CA ARG A 83 -2.49 11.40 9.77
C ARG A 83 -3.19 11.45 8.41
N LEU A 84 -2.98 10.43 7.57
CA LEU A 84 -3.62 10.35 6.25
C LEU A 84 -5.13 10.18 6.38
N GLY A 85 -5.58 9.23 7.21
CA GLY A 85 -6.99 8.94 7.45
C GLY A 85 -7.73 10.18 7.95
N TRP A 86 -7.14 10.89 8.91
CA TRP A 86 -7.67 12.15 9.42
C TRP A 86 -7.77 13.23 8.33
N GLY A 87 -6.75 13.36 7.49
CA GLY A 87 -6.76 14.28 6.36
C GLY A 87 -7.87 13.99 5.36
N VAL A 88 -8.10 12.71 5.08
CA VAL A 88 -9.18 12.24 4.18
C VAL A 88 -10.56 12.48 4.77
N LEU A 89 -10.74 12.25 6.08
CA LEU A 89 -12.02 12.50 6.76
C LEU A 89 -12.36 13.98 6.79
N ARG A 90 -11.38 14.84 7.04
CA ARG A 90 -11.58 16.30 7.06
C ARG A 90 -11.86 16.89 5.68
N ARG A 91 -11.27 16.31 4.63
CA ARG A 91 -11.40 16.79 3.26
C ARG A 91 -11.59 15.61 2.29
N PRO A 92 -12.77 14.94 2.33
CA PRO A 92 -13.04 13.82 1.44
C PRO A 92 -12.97 14.29 -0.01
N ALA A 93 -12.28 13.52 -0.85
CA ALA A 93 -12.25 13.79 -2.28
C ALA A 93 -13.66 13.68 -2.85
N ALA A 94 -14.05 14.68 -3.63
CA ALA A 94 -15.29 14.69 -4.38
C ALA A 94 -15.01 15.06 -5.84
N PRO A 95 -15.82 14.59 -6.79
CA PRO A 95 -15.72 15.00 -8.18
C PRO A 95 -15.84 16.54 -8.28
N GLY A 96 -14.97 17.18 -9.02
CA GLY A 96 -14.98 18.64 -9.20
C GLY A 96 -14.36 19.47 -8.07
N ALA A 97 -14.06 18.91 -6.91
CA ALA A 97 -13.40 19.63 -5.81
C ALA A 97 -11.91 19.97 -6.09
N ALA A 98 -11.39 19.54 -7.23
CA ALA A 98 -10.01 19.78 -7.66
C ALA A 98 -9.81 21.14 -8.38
N SER A 99 -10.82 21.98 -8.45
CA SER A 99 -10.80 23.19 -9.28
C SER A 99 -10.09 24.40 -8.68
N GLY A 100 -9.40 24.30 -7.55
CA GLY A 100 -8.79 25.50 -6.97
C GLY A 100 -7.30 25.42 -6.61
N ARG A 101 -6.81 24.40 -5.93
CA ARG A 101 -5.41 24.37 -5.45
C ARG A 101 -4.72 23.00 -5.53
N ALA A 102 -5.47 21.93 -5.78
CA ALA A 102 -4.92 20.58 -6.01
C ALA A 102 -4.65 20.31 -7.51
N ALA A 103 -5.08 21.20 -8.39
CA ALA A 103 -4.85 21.13 -9.83
C ALA A 103 -3.35 21.26 -10.19
N ASP A 104 -2.54 21.89 -9.34
CA ASP A 104 -1.12 22.18 -9.59
C ASP A 104 -0.13 21.20 -8.96
N ALA A 105 -0.61 20.08 -8.38
CA ALA A 105 0.33 19.08 -7.88
C ALA A 105 1.10 18.48 -9.07
N SER A 106 2.41 18.71 -9.12
CA SER A 106 3.28 18.14 -10.16
C SER A 106 3.18 16.61 -10.12
N VAL A 107 3.37 15.96 -11.27
CA VAL A 107 3.40 14.49 -11.41
C VAL A 107 4.36 13.88 -10.38
N ALA A 108 5.52 14.50 -10.18
CA ALA A 108 6.51 14.08 -9.21
C ALA A 108 5.96 14.09 -7.78
N ARG A 109 5.20 15.11 -7.38
CA ARG A 109 4.59 15.18 -6.04
C ARG A 109 3.54 14.11 -5.83
N VAL A 110 2.74 13.81 -6.85
CA VAL A 110 1.76 12.70 -6.82
C VAL A 110 2.48 11.37 -6.67
N PHE A 111 3.50 11.13 -7.47
CA PHE A 111 4.33 9.93 -7.39
C PHE A 111 4.98 9.76 -6.01
N LEU A 112 5.70 10.75 -5.52
CA LEU A 112 6.39 10.69 -4.21
C LEU A 112 5.42 10.47 -3.06
N ARG A 113 4.22 11.05 -3.13
CA ARG A 113 3.19 10.81 -2.14
C ARG A 113 2.71 9.37 -2.16
N GLY A 114 2.51 8.78 -3.35
CA GLY A 114 2.20 7.36 -3.51
C GLY A 114 3.29 6.47 -2.92
N ALA A 115 4.55 6.73 -3.26
CA ALA A 115 5.70 6.00 -2.74
C ALA A 115 5.78 6.06 -1.20
N GLY A 116 5.52 7.22 -0.60
CA GLY A 116 5.45 7.37 0.85
C GLY A 116 4.28 6.59 1.48
N ILE A 117 3.11 6.58 0.82
CA ILE A 117 1.94 5.84 1.32
C ILE A 117 2.23 4.34 1.39
N SER A 118 2.70 3.73 0.30
CA SER A 118 3.02 2.29 0.28
C SER A 118 4.29 1.97 1.07
N GLY A 119 5.32 2.79 0.99
CA GLY A 119 6.58 2.59 1.69
C GLY A 119 6.44 2.61 3.21
N LEU A 120 5.47 3.35 3.75
CA LEU A 120 5.15 3.41 5.18
C LEU A 120 3.88 2.64 5.54
N ASN A 121 3.32 1.86 4.59
CA ASN A 121 2.09 1.11 4.83
C ASN A 121 2.37 -0.12 5.70
N PRO A 122 1.84 -0.21 6.93
CA PRO A 122 2.06 -1.36 7.80
C PRO A 122 1.56 -2.66 7.19
N LYS A 123 0.54 -2.62 6.32
CA LYS A 123 0.08 -3.80 5.58
C LYS A 123 1.17 -4.33 4.64
N GLY A 124 1.89 -3.43 3.95
CA GLY A 124 3.04 -3.79 3.13
C GLY A 124 4.17 -4.37 3.98
N LEU A 125 4.51 -3.73 5.08
CA LEU A 125 5.52 -4.25 6.01
C LEU A 125 5.18 -5.65 6.51
N LEU A 126 3.92 -5.90 6.93
CA LEU A 126 3.46 -7.21 7.36
C LEU A 126 3.56 -8.26 6.23
N LEU A 127 3.21 -7.90 4.99
CA LEU A 127 3.37 -8.78 3.84
C LEU A 127 4.84 -9.22 3.71
N TYR A 128 5.76 -8.27 3.67
CA TYR A 128 7.19 -8.56 3.45
C TYR A 128 7.87 -9.22 4.65
N LEU A 129 7.45 -8.94 5.88
CA LEU A 129 8.07 -9.50 7.09
C LEU A 129 7.46 -10.82 7.53
N SER A 130 6.16 -11.05 7.29
CA SER A 130 5.45 -12.19 7.85
C SER A 130 4.91 -13.15 6.80
N VAL A 131 4.40 -12.66 5.67
CA VAL A 131 3.75 -13.50 4.67
C VAL A 131 4.75 -14.01 3.63
N LEU A 132 5.50 -13.12 2.99
CA LEU A 132 6.42 -13.46 1.91
C LEU A 132 7.47 -14.51 2.31
N PRO A 133 8.09 -14.46 3.52
CA PRO A 133 9.07 -15.46 3.93
C PRO A 133 8.54 -16.90 3.98
N GLN A 134 7.23 -17.09 4.17
CA GLN A 134 6.60 -18.42 4.23
C GLN A 134 6.61 -19.14 2.87
N PHE A 135 6.83 -18.41 1.78
CA PHE A 135 6.87 -18.93 0.40
C PHE A 135 8.29 -19.07 -0.14
N LEU A 136 9.31 -18.72 0.67
CA LEU A 136 10.71 -18.86 0.30
C LEU A 136 11.18 -20.29 0.57
N ASP A 137 11.84 -20.89 -0.42
CA ASP A 137 12.49 -22.19 -0.26
C ASP A 137 13.95 -21.95 0.15
N THR A 138 14.28 -22.30 1.39
CA THR A 138 15.64 -22.18 1.94
C THR A 138 16.42 -23.50 1.87
N ARG A 139 15.76 -24.62 1.47
CA ARG A 139 16.32 -25.96 1.46
C ARG A 139 16.32 -26.55 0.05
N GLY A 140 17.40 -26.36 -0.67
CA GLY A 140 17.57 -27.01 -1.98
C GLY A 140 17.00 -26.26 -3.19
N ALA A 141 16.63 -25.00 -3.03
CA ALA A 141 16.16 -24.16 -4.13
C ALA A 141 17.28 -23.89 -5.15
N ARG A 142 16.94 -23.92 -6.45
CA ARG A 142 17.87 -23.50 -7.52
C ARG A 142 18.16 -22.01 -7.53
N LEU A 143 17.27 -21.18 -6.95
CA LEU A 143 17.41 -19.73 -6.88
C LEU A 143 17.80 -19.30 -5.47
N PRO A 144 18.76 -18.36 -5.31
CA PRO A 144 19.04 -17.76 -4.03
C PRO A 144 17.83 -17.03 -3.46
N VAL A 145 17.73 -16.93 -2.13
CA VAL A 145 16.60 -16.32 -1.41
C VAL A 145 16.33 -14.89 -1.91
N ALA A 146 17.37 -14.11 -2.17
CA ALA A 146 17.22 -12.75 -2.72
C ALA A 146 16.49 -12.73 -4.08
N ALA A 147 16.83 -13.68 -4.97
CA ALA A 147 16.16 -13.78 -6.27
C ALA A 147 14.71 -14.26 -6.13
N GLN A 148 14.42 -15.19 -5.21
CA GLN A 148 13.06 -15.60 -4.91
C GLN A 148 12.23 -14.43 -4.36
N THR A 149 12.79 -13.66 -3.43
CA THR A 149 12.17 -12.44 -2.89
C THR A 149 11.87 -11.43 -3.98
N ALA A 150 12.80 -11.22 -4.92
CA ALA A 150 12.59 -10.32 -6.06
C ALA A 150 11.46 -10.81 -6.97
N VAL A 151 11.37 -12.11 -7.25
CA VAL A 151 10.29 -12.69 -8.09
C VAL A 151 8.93 -12.52 -7.40
N LEU A 152 8.81 -12.85 -6.12
CA LEU A 152 7.56 -12.71 -5.36
C LEU A 152 7.17 -11.22 -5.22
N GLY A 153 8.14 -10.35 -4.92
CA GLY A 153 7.93 -8.91 -4.85
C GLY A 153 7.50 -8.30 -6.18
N LEU A 154 8.05 -8.77 -7.31
CA LEU A 154 7.59 -8.36 -8.64
C LEU A 154 6.13 -8.80 -8.87
N GLY A 155 5.78 -10.03 -8.51
CA GLY A 155 4.40 -10.52 -8.55
C GLY A 155 3.45 -9.63 -7.75
N HIS A 156 3.83 -9.28 -6.52
CA HIS A 156 3.08 -8.34 -5.67
C HIS A 156 2.92 -6.97 -6.36
N MET A 157 3.98 -6.41 -6.92
CA MET A 157 3.92 -5.12 -7.62
C MET A 157 2.98 -5.17 -8.83
N VAL A 158 2.96 -6.27 -9.58
CA VAL A 158 2.04 -6.48 -10.71
C VAL A 158 0.58 -6.56 -10.22
N CYS A 159 0.31 -7.33 -9.17
CA CYS A 159 -1.02 -7.40 -8.54
C CYS A 159 -1.48 -6.00 -8.05
N CYS A 160 -0.62 -5.28 -7.36
CA CYS A 160 -0.90 -3.93 -6.90
C CYS A 160 -1.20 -2.96 -8.05
N ALA A 161 -0.36 -2.98 -9.10
CA ALA A 161 -0.58 -2.15 -10.28
C ALA A 161 -1.93 -2.45 -10.94
N ALA A 162 -2.26 -3.72 -11.17
CA ALA A 162 -3.51 -4.14 -11.79
C ALA A 162 -4.73 -3.71 -10.95
N VAL A 163 -4.73 -4.03 -9.66
CA VAL A 163 -5.85 -3.73 -8.76
C VAL A 163 -6.02 -2.22 -8.58
N TYR A 164 -4.94 -1.49 -8.30
CA TYR A 164 -5.04 -0.05 -8.00
C TYR A 164 -5.34 0.80 -9.24
N LEU A 165 -4.84 0.42 -10.43
CA LEU A 165 -5.26 1.04 -11.68
C LEU A 165 -6.74 0.80 -11.94
N THR A 166 -7.21 -0.43 -11.79
CA THR A 166 -8.62 -0.79 -11.95
C THR A 166 -9.51 0.01 -11.00
N VAL A 167 -9.15 0.03 -9.71
CA VAL A 167 -9.89 0.78 -8.68
C VAL A 167 -9.92 2.27 -8.99
N GLY A 168 -8.79 2.87 -9.36
CA GLY A 168 -8.72 4.29 -9.69
C GLY A 168 -9.52 4.66 -10.95
N VAL A 169 -9.46 3.82 -11.98
CA VAL A 169 -10.22 4.01 -13.23
C VAL A 169 -11.72 3.83 -12.98
N LEU A 170 -12.14 2.79 -12.27
CA LEU A 170 -13.54 2.57 -11.90
C LEU A 170 -14.06 3.69 -11.01
N ALA A 171 -13.26 4.17 -10.06
CA ALA A 171 -13.63 5.33 -9.24
C ALA A 171 -13.92 6.55 -10.11
N ARG A 172 -13.11 6.81 -11.14
CA ARG A 172 -13.35 7.88 -12.10
C ARG A 172 -14.64 7.66 -12.90
N ALA A 173 -14.84 6.46 -13.44
CA ALA A 173 -15.97 6.15 -14.33
C ALA A 173 -17.31 6.14 -13.59
N VAL A 174 -17.35 5.55 -12.38
CA VAL A 174 -18.60 5.30 -11.64
C VAL A 174 -18.88 6.40 -10.63
N LEU A 175 -17.88 6.79 -9.85
CA LEU A 175 -18.06 7.71 -8.72
C LEU A 175 -18.05 9.18 -9.17
N ALA A 176 -17.47 9.51 -10.33
CA ALA A 176 -17.48 10.88 -10.85
C ALA A 176 -18.91 11.41 -11.08
N ALA A 177 -19.81 10.54 -11.52
CA ALA A 177 -21.24 10.86 -11.72
C ALA A 177 -22.07 10.83 -10.42
N ARG A 178 -21.51 10.36 -9.31
CA ARG A 178 -22.21 10.14 -8.03
C ARG A 178 -21.45 10.77 -6.85
N PRO A 179 -21.50 12.10 -6.68
CA PRO A 179 -20.66 12.79 -5.70
C PRO A 179 -20.96 12.39 -4.24
N ALA A 180 -22.18 11.98 -3.93
CA ALA A 180 -22.51 11.47 -2.60
C ALA A 180 -21.84 10.12 -2.32
N ALA A 181 -21.89 9.18 -3.28
CA ALA A 181 -21.22 7.89 -3.19
C ALA A 181 -19.70 8.05 -3.13
N ALA A 182 -19.13 8.94 -3.94
CA ALA A 182 -17.70 9.24 -3.91
C ALA A 182 -17.24 9.74 -2.53
N ARG A 183 -18.00 10.65 -1.91
CA ARG A 183 -17.71 11.12 -0.54
C ARG A 183 -17.85 10.02 0.49
N ALA A 184 -18.87 9.16 0.38
CA ALA A 184 -19.07 8.03 1.28
C ALA A 184 -17.86 7.06 1.20
N VAL A 185 -17.49 6.61 -0.01
CA VAL A 185 -16.33 5.72 -0.21
C VAL A 185 -15.04 6.34 0.31
N THR A 186 -14.81 7.63 0.04
CA THR A 186 -13.61 8.31 0.52
C THR A 186 -13.59 8.42 2.05
N ARG A 187 -14.73 8.71 2.69
CA ARG A 187 -14.85 8.76 4.16
C ARG A 187 -14.66 7.39 4.79
N THR A 188 -15.27 6.34 4.26
CA THR A 188 -15.07 4.97 4.78
C THR A 188 -13.61 4.52 4.66
N SER A 189 -12.93 4.83 3.55
CA SER A 189 -11.50 4.58 3.39
C SER A 189 -10.67 5.36 4.42
N GLY A 190 -10.98 6.64 4.64
CA GLY A 190 -10.32 7.46 5.65
C GLY A 190 -10.54 6.93 7.08
N ALA A 191 -11.76 6.50 7.40
CA ALA A 191 -12.09 5.89 8.69
C ALA A 191 -11.35 4.56 8.89
N ALA A 192 -11.28 3.71 7.84
CA ALA A 192 -10.54 2.46 7.88
C ALA A 192 -9.03 2.70 8.12
N MET A 193 -8.42 3.67 7.40
CA MET A 193 -7.02 4.05 7.62
C MET A 193 -6.77 4.50 9.06
N LEU A 194 -7.64 5.34 9.59
CA LEU A 194 -7.54 5.86 10.95
C LEU A 194 -7.71 4.73 11.97
N GLY A 195 -8.70 3.85 11.78
CA GLY A 195 -8.95 2.70 12.65
C GLY A 195 -7.78 1.71 12.66
N ILE A 196 -7.26 1.34 11.48
CA ILE A 196 -6.10 0.43 11.36
C ILE A 196 -4.86 1.08 11.98
N GLY A 197 -4.58 2.34 11.68
CA GLY A 197 -3.43 3.05 12.26
C GLY A 197 -3.52 3.16 13.79
N ALA A 198 -4.71 3.51 14.32
CA ALA A 198 -4.93 3.57 15.77
C ALA A 198 -4.80 2.20 16.43
N PHE A 199 -5.37 1.15 15.82
CA PHE A 199 -5.26 -0.22 16.32
C PHE A 199 -3.80 -0.67 16.42
N LEU A 200 -3.00 -0.48 15.36
CA LEU A 200 -1.59 -0.84 15.33
C LEU A 200 -0.76 -0.04 16.35
N LEU A 201 -1.09 1.23 16.58
CA LEU A 201 -0.43 2.03 17.62
C LEU A 201 -0.74 1.49 19.00
N VAL A 202 -2.02 1.23 19.31
CA VAL A 202 -2.44 0.72 20.61
C VAL A 202 -1.84 -0.67 20.87
N GLU A 203 -1.94 -1.57 19.91
CA GLU A 203 -1.36 -2.92 19.99
C GLU A 203 0.15 -2.85 20.27
N ARG A 204 0.86 -2.01 19.52
CA ARG A 204 2.32 -1.92 19.69
C ARG A 204 2.73 -1.27 20.99
N LEU A 205 2.02 -0.24 21.45
CA LEU A 205 2.32 0.42 22.72
C LEU A 205 1.94 -0.46 23.93
N ALA A 206 0.93 -1.32 23.80
CA ALA A 206 0.56 -2.27 24.84
C ALA A 206 1.55 -3.44 25.02
N THR A 207 2.43 -3.66 24.03
CA THR A 207 3.44 -4.73 24.04
C THR A 207 4.85 -4.23 24.37
N LEU A 208 5.03 -2.96 24.68
CA LEU A 208 6.27 -2.35 25.17
C LEU A 208 6.36 -2.40 26.69
#